data_3b30fb8b51db2bd3ff30da77a22cabd7
#
_entry.id   3b30fb8b51db2bd3ff30da77a22cabd7
#
_cell.length_a   1.000
_cell.length_b   1.000
_cell.length_c   1.000
_cell.angle_alpha   90.00
_cell.angle_beta   90.00
_cell.angle_gamma   90.00
#
_symmetry.space_group_name_H-M   'P 1'
#
loop_
_entity.id
_entity.type
_entity.pdbx_description
1 polymer ?
#
loop_
_entity_poly.entity_id
_entity_poly.type
_entity_poly.pdbx_seq_one_letter_code
_entity_poly.pdbx_strand_id
1 'polypeptide(L)'
;MPTASASKTTRRAAVFMVLVMCSALLPLTAPVVSAEGRDASIMVTAIPNALEVNPGESGEYTIRVRNTGSNPVTVSLSTNEEATQECNAYTSTITQITGPIDAGSYEEASMNITLTQAAEGSCDTTVTVSATEQATPPDQPGAPAQESVTVTTTAGDGSGSTLFAVDVIIDERVGSADNKEQDWNGEEELDYRIEVENTGQSEASVNLTLAEGSGPGCEPASSFTVELDQTSFNLGAEDSEIVFATVEVPEGAADGKYCWEVTANVGNDPTQEASDTEEFVLNVPELRKCEVSLSKTSVSVNPDAETKITATYTNVGNTDWTVRAVVEGSKSAWVQVDGAASGLLPYDNGNGERAFDFIVSPDDSVSAGSEVVVNIGGKDGNAPVEDDCRAELRITVGQSRGASISAANAVLSNIEPGSNKSTTLTITNQGNGQDNLRVASSIAPTGWAVQLETSSVSVGSRHGNEKTANVGVTVRVPADALATEEIELVFSVLPSSGGTAYDTVSVRVTVAAVHALEIDTPATDQTGRSGTEVRFPIDLINEGNVRDTIGLSVVSQTASPRWGTSFETEDGMPMTEIDVDPQTTTTVYLVVSIDGEEELENSRVTVRVRNKDDPNGQDRD
;
A
#
# COMPACT_ATOMS: atom_id res chain seq x y z
N MET A 1 5.65 -42.76 -23.98
CA MET A 1 4.64 -43.84 -24.01
C MET A 1 3.82 -43.75 -22.76
N PRO A 2 2.59 -44.03 -22.93
CA PRO A 2 1.52 -43.07 -22.66
C PRO A 2 0.66 -43.54 -21.46
N THR A 3 -0.25 -42.72 -21.03
CA THR A 3 -1.72 -42.82 -20.95
C THR A 3 -2.19 -41.88 -19.87
N ALA A 4 -2.88 -40.87 -20.14
CA ALA A 4 -4.27 -40.72 -20.51
C ALA A 4 -5.27 -40.91 -19.34
N SER A 5 -6.15 -39.89 -19.23
CA SER A 5 -7.57 -39.98 -18.87
C SER A 5 -7.89 -40.06 -17.36
N ALA A 6 -8.86 -39.38 -16.78
CA ALA A 6 -10.11 -38.79 -17.24
C ALA A 6 -10.73 -37.93 -16.16
N SER A 7 -11.37 -36.88 -16.58
CA SER A 7 -12.67 -36.34 -16.18
C SER A 7 -13.48 -37.10 -15.12
N LYS A 8 -13.99 -36.36 -14.11
CA LYS A 8 -15.38 -36.55 -13.65
C LYS A 8 -15.94 -35.25 -13.02
N THR A 9 -16.85 -34.72 -13.76
CA THR A 9 -17.99 -33.90 -13.36
C THR A 9 -18.81 -34.57 -12.23
N THR A 10 -19.16 -33.85 -11.18
CA THR A 10 -20.38 -34.20 -10.42
C THR A 10 -21.06 -32.93 -9.87
N ARG A 11 -22.30 -32.88 -10.24
CA ARG A 11 -23.39 -31.96 -9.97
C ARG A 11 -23.88 -32.03 -8.52
N ARG A 12 -24.51 -30.92 -8.12
CA ARG A 12 -25.69 -30.75 -7.25
C ARG A 12 -25.50 -30.77 -5.73
N ALA A 13 -25.92 -29.67 -5.08
CA ALA A 13 -27.23 -29.59 -4.46
C ALA A 13 -27.52 -28.16 -4.01
N ALA A 14 -28.65 -27.67 -4.46
CA ALA A 14 -29.33 -26.49 -3.94
C ALA A 14 -29.92 -26.84 -2.58
N VAL A 15 -29.73 -25.99 -1.60
CA VAL A 15 -30.59 -25.97 -0.40
C VAL A 15 -31.29 -24.63 -0.35
N PHE A 16 -32.59 -24.70 -0.62
CA PHE A 16 -33.55 -23.67 -0.30
C PHE A 16 -33.63 -23.53 1.21
N MET A 17 -33.39 -22.34 1.73
CA MET A 17 -33.87 -21.95 3.04
C MET A 17 -34.68 -20.66 2.92
N VAL A 18 -35.96 -20.84 2.91
CA VAL A 18 -36.95 -19.80 3.10
C VAL A 18 -36.84 -19.32 4.54
N LEU A 19 -36.55 -18.04 4.73
CA LEU A 19 -36.87 -17.37 5.98
C LEU A 19 -37.68 -16.11 5.65
N VAL A 20 -38.90 -16.15 6.06
CA VAL A 20 -39.91 -15.11 6.04
C VAL A 20 -39.59 -14.12 7.15
N MET A 21 -39.72 -12.81 6.82
CA MET A 21 -40.21 -11.72 7.61
C MET A 21 -39.25 -10.69 8.20
N CYS A 22 -39.25 -9.53 7.81
CA CYS A 22 -40.07 -8.46 8.40
C CYS A 22 -39.89 -7.17 7.62
N SER A 23 -41.00 -6.65 7.20
CA SER A 23 -41.14 -5.37 6.54
C SER A 23 -40.69 -4.22 7.44
N ALA A 24 -39.58 -3.54 7.03
CA ALA A 24 -39.39 -2.14 7.32
C ALA A 24 -39.22 -1.43 5.98
N LEU A 25 -40.27 -0.76 5.55
CA LEU A 25 -40.21 0.18 4.43
C LEU A 25 -39.26 1.32 4.82
N LEU A 26 -38.04 1.26 4.29
CA LEU A 26 -37.24 2.44 4.06
C LEU A 26 -37.36 2.73 2.56
N PRO A 27 -37.68 3.95 2.15
CA PRO A 27 -37.67 4.27 0.73
C PRO A 27 -36.22 4.13 0.25
N LEU A 28 -35.97 3.14 -0.62
CA LEU A 28 -34.82 3.18 -1.51
C LEU A 28 -35.02 4.43 -2.39
N THR A 29 -34.40 5.52 -2.01
CA THR A 29 -34.04 6.53 -2.97
C THR A 29 -32.97 5.88 -3.86
N ALA A 30 -33.42 5.34 -4.99
CA ALA A 30 -32.52 5.14 -6.11
C ALA A 30 -31.74 6.46 -6.28
N PRO A 31 -30.41 6.42 -6.53
CA PRO A 31 -29.78 7.61 -7.00
C PRO A 31 -30.54 8.00 -8.27
N VAL A 32 -31.22 9.13 -8.21
CA VAL A 32 -31.64 9.83 -9.40
C VAL A 32 -30.29 10.15 -10.06
N VAL A 33 -29.92 9.38 -11.05
CA VAL A 33 -29.00 9.85 -12.07
C VAL A 33 -29.74 11.07 -12.62
N SER A 34 -29.38 12.24 -12.16
CA SER A 34 -29.71 13.46 -12.86
C SER A 34 -29.09 13.24 -14.25
N ALA A 35 -29.93 12.92 -15.21
CA ALA A 35 -29.58 13.24 -16.57
C ALA A 35 -29.22 14.73 -16.50
N GLU A 36 -27.95 15.08 -16.64
CA GLU A 36 -27.57 16.46 -16.90
C GLU A 36 -28.36 16.84 -18.13
N GLY A 37 -29.36 17.68 -17.93
CA GLY A 37 -30.09 18.27 -19.04
C GLY A 37 -29.02 19.02 -19.84
N ARG A 38 -28.72 18.51 -21.00
CA ARG A 38 -27.84 19.22 -21.94
C ARG A 38 -28.60 20.43 -22.33
N ASP A 39 -28.11 21.60 -21.96
CA ASP A 39 -28.74 22.86 -22.30
C ASP A 39 -28.77 23.03 -23.84
N ALA A 40 -29.84 23.60 -24.36
CA ALA A 40 -29.87 24.01 -25.77
C ALA A 40 -28.67 24.93 -26.04
N SER A 41 -27.99 24.74 -27.14
CA SER A 41 -26.90 25.58 -27.58
C SER A 41 -27.11 25.97 -29.03
N ILE A 42 -27.03 27.26 -29.29
CA ILE A 42 -27.19 27.82 -30.66
C ILE A 42 -26.15 28.91 -30.89
N MET A 43 -25.84 29.14 -32.14
CA MET A 43 -25.07 30.27 -32.58
C MET A 43 -25.90 31.02 -33.64
N VAL A 44 -25.80 32.33 -33.64
CA VAL A 44 -26.58 33.20 -34.55
C VAL A 44 -25.63 34.15 -35.27
N THR A 45 -25.70 34.14 -36.58
CA THR A 45 -24.96 35.08 -37.45
C THR A 45 -25.90 35.82 -38.38
N ALA A 46 -25.52 37.00 -38.81
CA ALA A 46 -26.25 37.79 -39.77
C ALA A 46 -25.36 38.10 -40.98
N ILE A 47 -25.92 37.91 -42.17
CA ILE A 47 -25.23 38.12 -43.45
C ILE A 47 -26.08 39.05 -44.32
N PRO A 48 -25.57 40.19 -44.71
CA PRO A 48 -24.41 40.89 -44.18
C PRO A 48 -24.65 41.34 -42.72
N ASN A 49 -23.62 41.78 -42.00
CA ASN A 49 -23.76 42.34 -40.65
C ASN A 49 -24.10 43.84 -40.65
N ALA A 50 -23.81 44.50 -41.76
CA ALA A 50 -24.17 45.90 -41.99
C ALA A 50 -24.67 46.11 -43.45
N LEU A 51 -25.63 46.99 -43.62
CA LEU A 51 -26.22 47.25 -44.94
C LEU A 51 -26.56 48.74 -45.05
N GLU A 52 -26.23 49.29 -46.20
CA GLU A 52 -26.71 50.61 -46.58
C GLU A 52 -27.99 50.52 -47.44
N VAL A 53 -29.05 51.17 -47.02
CA VAL A 53 -30.35 51.09 -47.68
C VAL A 53 -30.85 52.52 -47.95
N ASN A 54 -31.30 52.81 -49.17
CA ASN A 54 -31.82 54.13 -49.49
C ASN A 54 -33.14 54.43 -48.75
N PRO A 55 -33.36 55.64 -48.31
CA PRO A 55 -34.62 56.05 -47.70
C PRO A 55 -35.83 55.75 -48.62
N GLY A 56 -36.81 55.01 -48.08
CA GLY A 56 -37.98 54.51 -48.80
C GLY A 56 -37.82 53.12 -49.43
N GLU A 57 -36.67 52.53 -49.31
CA GLU A 57 -36.37 51.14 -49.77
C GLU A 57 -36.32 50.17 -48.64
N SER A 58 -36.10 48.87 -48.95
CA SER A 58 -35.94 47.80 -48.00
C SER A 58 -34.62 47.04 -48.29
N GLY A 59 -33.87 46.73 -47.23
CA GLY A 59 -32.70 45.85 -47.28
C GLY A 59 -33.01 44.49 -46.68
N GLU A 60 -32.33 43.49 -47.15
CA GLU A 60 -32.50 42.12 -46.70
C GLU A 60 -31.22 41.60 -46.02
N TYR A 61 -31.37 40.95 -44.87
CA TYR A 61 -30.34 40.24 -44.14
C TYR A 61 -30.72 38.75 -44.08
N THR A 62 -29.75 37.89 -44.19
CA THR A 62 -29.91 36.46 -43.92
C THR A 62 -29.44 36.20 -42.47
N ILE A 63 -30.36 35.75 -41.63
CA ILE A 63 -30.05 35.35 -40.27
C ILE A 63 -29.87 33.84 -40.24
N ARG A 64 -28.67 33.40 -40.03
CA ARG A 64 -28.32 31.97 -39.92
C ARG A 64 -28.31 31.56 -38.47
N VAL A 65 -29.12 30.55 -38.13
CA VAL A 65 -29.20 29.99 -36.78
C VAL A 65 -28.68 28.54 -36.82
N ARG A 66 -27.61 28.33 -36.17
CA ARG A 66 -26.99 27.03 -36.09
C ARG A 66 -27.24 26.38 -34.75
N ASN A 67 -27.56 25.08 -34.75
CA ASN A 67 -27.63 24.27 -33.55
C ASN A 67 -26.25 23.69 -33.22
N THR A 68 -25.61 24.24 -32.21
CA THR A 68 -24.30 23.75 -31.68
C THR A 68 -24.46 22.71 -30.58
N GLY A 69 -25.71 22.41 -30.17
CA GLY A 69 -26.04 21.38 -29.21
C GLY A 69 -26.07 19.98 -29.83
N SER A 70 -26.32 18.99 -29.01
CA SER A 70 -26.32 17.56 -29.41
C SER A 70 -27.71 17.01 -29.76
N ASN A 71 -28.79 17.78 -29.55
CA ASN A 71 -30.17 17.38 -29.82
C ASN A 71 -30.86 18.41 -30.73
N PRO A 72 -31.88 18.02 -31.54
CA PRO A 72 -32.61 18.97 -32.34
C PRO A 72 -33.25 20.10 -31.52
N VAL A 73 -33.21 21.33 -31.98
CA VAL A 73 -33.80 22.49 -31.31
C VAL A 73 -34.87 23.12 -32.19
N THR A 74 -35.93 23.65 -31.57
CA THR A 74 -36.89 24.55 -32.19
C THR A 74 -36.58 25.96 -31.78
N VAL A 75 -36.57 26.88 -32.72
CA VAL A 75 -36.19 28.28 -32.49
C VAL A 75 -37.34 29.26 -32.75
N SER A 76 -37.28 30.39 -32.07
CA SER A 76 -38.16 31.54 -32.34
C SER A 76 -37.31 32.79 -32.44
N LEU A 77 -37.52 33.57 -33.47
CA LEU A 77 -36.75 34.78 -33.77
C LEU A 77 -37.60 36.02 -33.49
N SER A 78 -36.95 37.04 -32.94
CA SER A 78 -37.56 38.37 -32.74
C SER A 78 -36.54 39.45 -33.05
N THR A 79 -36.98 40.55 -33.54
CA THR A 79 -36.16 41.74 -33.81
C THR A 79 -36.51 42.86 -32.85
N ASN A 80 -35.52 43.66 -32.51
CA ASN A 80 -35.69 44.88 -31.73
C ASN A 80 -34.71 45.93 -32.20
N GLU A 81 -35.23 47.01 -32.72
CA GLU A 81 -34.45 48.17 -33.11
C GLU A 81 -33.98 48.93 -31.86
N GLU A 82 -32.80 49.54 -31.91
CA GLU A 82 -32.31 50.39 -30.84
C GLU A 82 -33.29 51.53 -30.57
N ALA A 83 -33.57 51.87 -29.32
CA ALA A 83 -34.53 52.86 -28.92
C ALA A 83 -33.96 54.32 -29.07
N THR A 84 -33.44 54.65 -30.24
CA THR A 84 -32.95 55.97 -30.61
C THR A 84 -33.98 56.69 -31.46
N GLN A 85 -33.83 57.98 -31.55
CA GLN A 85 -34.76 58.81 -32.40
C GLN A 85 -34.58 58.46 -33.89
N GLU A 86 -33.40 58.10 -34.30
CA GLU A 86 -33.02 57.69 -35.65
C GLU A 86 -33.68 56.38 -36.05
N CYS A 87 -33.66 55.36 -35.17
CA CYS A 87 -34.27 54.08 -35.42
C CYS A 87 -35.81 54.10 -35.58
N ASN A 88 -36.49 55.13 -35.21
CA ASN A 88 -37.94 55.24 -35.45
C ASN A 88 -38.34 55.29 -36.94
N ALA A 89 -37.39 55.57 -37.82
CA ALA A 89 -37.56 55.53 -39.27
C ALA A 89 -37.31 54.18 -39.92
N TYR A 90 -36.88 53.17 -39.11
CA TYR A 90 -36.53 51.81 -39.53
C TYR A 90 -37.57 50.83 -38.98
N THR A 91 -37.92 49.81 -39.74
CA THR A 91 -38.88 48.78 -39.34
C THR A 91 -38.35 47.43 -39.81
N SER A 92 -38.06 46.56 -38.88
CA SER A 92 -37.61 45.21 -39.20
C SER A 92 -38.77 44.23 -39.20
N THR A 93 -38.66 43.23 -40.05
CA THR A 93 -39.51 42.01 -40.07
C THR A 93 -38.67 40.81 -40.34
N ILE A 94 -38.87 39.74 -39.58
CA ILE A 94 -38.09 38.53 -39.70
C ILE A 94 -38.98 37.31 -39.94
N THR A 95 -38.60 36.45 -40.87
CA THR A 95 -39.27 35.18 -41.09
C THR A 95 -38.95 34.22 -39.95
N GLN A 96 -39.90 33.34 -39.61
CA GLN A 96 -39.69 32.32 -38.60
C GLN A 96 -39.17 31.03 -39.23
N ILE A 97 -38.17 30.42 -38.63
CA ILE A 97 -37.71 29.11 -38.99
C ILE A 97 -38.77 28.09 -38.58
N THR A 98 -39.25 27.30 -39.53
CA THR A 98 -40.29 26.28 -39.29
C THR A 98 -39.71 24.89 -39.25
N GLY A 99 -39.74 24.28 -38.11
CA GLY A 99 -39.20 22.92 -37.88
C GLY A 99 -38.03 22.92 -36.91
N PRO A 100 -37.61 21.74 -36.50
CA PRO A 100 -36.43 21.62 -35.67
C PRO A 100 -35.16 21.73 -36.52
N ILE A 101 -34.14 22.35 -35.96
CA ILE A 101 -32.77 22.36 -36.49
C ILE A 101 -32.04 21.15 -35.87
N ASP A 102 -31.58 20.23 -36.69
CA ASP A 102 -30.82 19.04 -36.22
C ASP A 102 -29.46 19.45 -35.63
N ALA A 103 -28.93 18.60 -34.75
CA ALA A 103 -27.62 18.82 -34.13
C ALA A 103 -26.54 19.05 -35.22
N GLY A 104 -25.76 20.10 -35.08
CA GLY A 104 -24.70 20.47 -36.04
C GLY A 104 -25.17 21.10 -37.35
N SER A 105 -26.50 21.22 -37.60
CA SER A 105 -27.08 21.83 -38.78
C SER A 105 -27.47 23.27 -38.55
N TYR A 106 -27.69 24.01 -39.61
CA TYR A 106 -28.20 25.36 -39.54
C TYR A 106 -29.44 25.54 -40.42
N GLU A 107 -30.22 26.57 -40.12
CA GLU A 107 -31.33 27.03 -40.93
C GLU A 107 -31.27 28.58 -41.02
N GLU A 108 -31.79 29.12 -42.10
CA GLU A 108 -31.74 30.54 -42.38
C GLU A 108 -33.13 31.19 -42.30
N ALA A 109 -33.14 32.40 -41.82
CA ALA A 109 -34.31 33.27 -41.81
C ALA A 109 -34.00 34.57 -42.56
N SER A 110 -34.90 35.01 -43.40
CA SER A 110 -34.76 36.31 -44.04
C SER A 110 -35.31 37.40 -43.09
N MET A 111 -34.52 38.42 -42.86
CA MET A 111 -34.93 39.62 -42.15
C MET A 111 -34.91 40.84 -43.12
N ASN A 112 -36.03 41.45 -43.25
CA ASN A 112 -36.16 42.66 -44.05
C ASN A 112 -36.24 43.91 -43.17
N ILE A 113 -35.42 44.91 -43.44
CA ILE A 113 -35.48 46.21 -42.81
C ILE A 113 -35.98 47.21 -43.86
N THR A 114 -37.08 47.88 -43.54
CA THR A 114 -37.69 48.92 -44.40
C THR A 114 -37.43 50.28 -43.80
N LEU A 115 -36.87 51.16 -44.58
CA LEU A 115 -36.62 52.55 -44.22
C LEU A 115 -37.76 53.43 -44.70
N THR A 116 -38.21 54.40 -43.87
CA THR A 116 -39.12 55.41 -44.30
C THR A 116 -38.38 56.43 -45.18
N GLN A 117 -39.09 57.24 -45.96
CA GLN A 117 -38.49 58.28 -46.77
C GLN A 117 -37.74 59.36 -45.95
N ALA A 118 -37.92 59.39 -44.65
CA ALA A 118 -37.29 60.32 -43.73
C ALA A 118 -36.19 59.70 -42.91
N ALA A 119 -35.71 58.51 -43.28
CA ALA A 119 -34.64 57.84 -42.58
C ALA A 119 -33.29 58.52 -42.81
N GLU A 120 -32.60 58.85 -41.77
CA GLU A 120 -31.25 59.42 -41.75
C GLU A 120 -30.41 58.72 -40.68
N GLY A 121 -29.08 58.61 -40.83
CA GLY A 121 -28.14 57.98 -39.88
C GLY A 121 -28.18 56.47 -39.90
N SER A 122 -27.74 55.87 -38.85
CA SER A 122 -27.66 54.41 -38.72
C SER A 122 -28.58 53.87 -37.61
N CYS A 123 -29.13 52.71 -37.81
CA CYS A 123 -29.93 52.03 -36.81
C CYS A 123 -29.42 50.59 -36.57
N ASP A 124 -29.17 50.28 -35.32
CA ASP A 124 -28.83 48.91 -34.90
C ASP A 124 -30.12 48.14 -34.62
N THR A 125 -30.24 46.98 -35.27
CA THR A 125 -31.32 46.04 -35.06
C THR A 125 -30.77 44.78 -34.45
N THR A 126 -31.21 44.48 -33.24
CA THR A 126 -30.83 43.24 -32.57
C THR A 126 -31.82 42.12 -32.88
N VAL A 127 -31.34 41.05 -33.46
CA VAL A 127 -32.09 39.80 -33.65
C VAL A 127 -31.84 38.91 -32.48
N THR A 128 -32.87 38.55 -31.75
CA THR A 128 -32.78 37.61 -30.61
C THR A 128 -33.42 36.28 -31.02
N VAL A 129 -32.68 35.21 -30.85
CA VAL A 129 -33.11 33.85 -31.13
C VAL A 129 -33.19 33.09 -29.81
N SER A 130 -34.36 32.51 -29.54
CA SER A 130 -34.58 31.64 -28.40
C SER A 130 -34.77 30.22 -28.89
N ALA A 131 -33.93 29.33 -28.42
CA ALA A 131 -33.94 27.91 -28.79
C ALA A 131 -34.43 27.03 -27.63
N THR A 132 -35.28 26.09 -27.95
CA THR A 132 -35.75 25.06 -27.00
C THR A 132 -35.45 23.68 -27.58
N GLU A 133 -34.77 22.88 -26.82
CA GLU A 133 -34.41 21.52 -27.20
C GLU A 133 -35.63 20.62 -27.34
N GLN A 134 -35.67 19.84 -28.40
CA GLN A 134 -36.65 18.75 -28.57
C GLN A 134 -36.16 17.49 -27.88
N ALA A 135 -36.50 17.35 -26.57
CA ALA A 135 -36.16 16.11 -25.86
C ALA A 135 -37.04 14.94 -26.32
N THR A 136 -36.44 13.82 -26.62
CA THR A 136 -37.15 12.56 -26.81
C THR A 136 -37.29 11.86 -25.44
N PRO A 137 -38.52 11.41 -25.06
CA PRO A 137 -38.66 10.68 -23.79
C PRO A 137 -37.70 9.48 -23.73
N PRO A 138 -37.01 9.27 -22.60
CA PRO A 138 -37.34 9.74 -21.24
C PRO A 138 -36.64 11.05 -20.79
N ASP A 139 -35.89 11.70 -21.63
CA ASP A 139 -35.11 12.89 -21.27
C ASP A 139 -35.99 14.11 -21.09
N GLN A 140 -35.64 14.99 -20.14
CA GLN A 140 -36.27 16.29 -19.96
C GLN A 140 -35.53 17.30 -20.85
N PRO A 141 -36.25 18.25 -21.47
CA PRO A 141 -35.58 19.32 -22.21
C PRO A 141 -34.69 20.15 -21.26
N GLY A 142 -33.50 20.48 -21.72
CA GLY A 142 -32.57 21.36 -21.02
C GLY A 142 -33.10 22.80 -20.90
N ALA A 143 -32.32 23.69 -20.30
CA ALA A 143 -32.62 25.12 -20.27
C ALA A 143 -32.67 25.66 -21.70
N PRO A 144 -33.60 26.57 -22.01
CA PRO A 144 -33.61 27.22 -23.31
C PRO A 144 -32.37 28.11 -23.47
N ALA A 145 -31.73 28.05 -24.63
CA ALA A 145 -30.67 28.97 -25.02
C ALA A 145 -31.26 30.25 -25.64
N GLN A 146 -30.57 31.35 -25.46
CA GLN A 146 -30.90 32.60 -26.09
C GLN A 146 -29.63 33.28 -26.57
N GLU A 147 -29.56 33.53 -27.87
CA GLU A 147 -28.46 34.24 -28.53
C GLU A 147 -28.99 35.43 -29.31
N SER A 148 -28.13 36.39 -29.56
CA SER A 148 -28.52 37.58 -30.32
C SER A 148 -27.38 38.06 -31.22
N VAL A 149 -27.74 38.54 -32.37
CA VAL A 149 -26.84 39.22 -33.30
C VAL A 149 -27.39 40.62 -33.60
N THR A 150 -26.51 41.59 -33.68
CA THR A 150 -26.88 42.98 -34.02
C THR A 150 -26.41 43.29 -35.43
N VAL A 151 -27.29 43.82 -36.23
CA VAL A 151 -26.98 44.32 -37.56
C VAL A 151 -27.15 45.82 -37.58
N THR A 152 -26.29 46.51 -38.30
CA THR A 152 -26.37 47.99 -38.49
C THR A 152 -26.90 48.32 -39.88
N THR A 153 -28.01 49.02 -39.96
CA THR A 153 -28.54 49.56 -41.24
C THR A 153 -28.32 51.04 -41.29
N THR A 154 -27.63 51.52 -42.31
CA THR A 154 -27.37 52.95 -42.54
C THR A 154 -28.26 53.46 -43.66
N ALA A 155 -28.91 54.58 -43.43
CA ALA A 155 -29.64 55.26 -44.50
C ALA A 155 -28.66 55.87 -45.51
N GLY A 156 -28.73 55.39 -46.74
CA GLY A 156 -27.91 55.88 -47.84
C GLY A 156 -28.26 57.35 -48.21
N ASP A 157 -27.31 58.06 -48.76
CA ASP A 157 -27.47 59.42 -49.23
C ASP A 157 -28.26 59.50 -50.56
N GLY A 158 -28.87 58.41 -51.03
CA GLY A 158 -29.61 58.27 -52.27
C GLY A 158 -28.72 58.07 -53.50
N SER A 159 -27.44 57.87 -53.32
CA SER A 159 -26.48 57.69 -54.42
C SER A 159 -26.08 56.22 -54.66
N GLY A 160 -26.79 55.25 -54.06
CA GLY A 160 -26.80 53.82 -54.42
C GLY A 160 -25.63 53.01 -53.96
N SER A 161 -25.97 51.81 -53.46
CA SER A 161 -25.23 50.57 -53.19
C SER A 161 -23.76 50.70 -52.78
N THR A 162 -23.43 49.98 -51.71
CA THR A 162 -22.03 49.70 -51.31
C THR A 162 -21.25 49.11 -52.48
N LEU A 163 -20.41 49.99 -53.10
CA LEU A 163 -19.55 49.53 -54.20
C LEU A 163 -18.56 48.48 -53.75
N PHE A 164 -18.12 48.57 -52.51
CA PHE A 164 -17.17 47.65 -51.90
C PHE A 164 -17.70 47.17 -50.55
N ALA A 165 -17.79 45.87 -50.38
CA ALA A 165 -18.09 45.20 -49.13
C ALA A 165 -17.49 43.79 -49.15
N VAL A 166 -17.02 43.32 -48.03
CA VAL A 166 -16.45 41.99 -47.86
C VAL A 166 -17.00 41.40 -46.59
N ASP A 167 -17.24 40.09 -46.60
CA ASP A 167 -17.66 39.32 -45.45
C ASP A 167 -16.69 38.15 -45.25
N VAL A 168 -16.29 37.88 -44.00
CA VAL A 168 -15.39 36.77 -43.61
C VAL A 168 -16.22 35.75 -42.85
N ILE A 169 -16.31 34.55 -43.39
CA ILE A 169 -17.14 33.49 -42.85
C ILE A 169 -16.23 32.31 -42.47
N ILE A 170 -16.22 31.94 -41.21
CA ILE A 170 -15.56 30.74 -40.75
C ILE A 170 -16.63 29.71 -40.42
N ASP A 171 -16.50 28.48 -41.00
CA ASP A 171 -17.51 27.44 -40.84
C ASP A 171 -17.61 27.00 -39.37
N GLU A 172 -18.85 26.91 -38.91
CA GLU A 172 -19.18 26.66 -37.50
C GLU A 172 -19.63 25.20 -37.24
N ARG A 173 -19.35 24.26 -38.15
CA ARG A 173 -19.77 22.87 -37.98
C ARG A 173 -19.02 22.16 -36.87
N VAL A 174 -19.72 21.86 -35.77
CA VAL A 174 -19.17 21.09 -34.64
C VAL A 174 -18.71 19.71 -35.13
N GLY A 175 -17.43 19.38 -34.88
CA GLY A 175 -16.85 18.10 -35.22
C GLY A 175 -16.37 17.92 -36.66
N SER A 176 -16.29 19.04 -37.42
CA SER A 176 -15.60 19.10 -38.71
C SER A 176 -14.25 19.82 -38.51
N ALA A 177 -13.25 19.46 -39.30
CA ALA A 177 -11.98 20.18 -39.37
C ALA A 177 -12.09 21.64 -39.80
N ASP A 178 -13.29 22.06 -40.17
CA ASP A 178 -13.60 23.41 -40.68
C ASP A 178 -14.30 24.31 -39.65
N ASN A 179 -14.31 23.90 -38.35
CA ASN A 179 -15.05 24.67 -37.34
C ASN A 179 -14.25 25.87 -36.82
N LYS A 180 -14.95 26.97 -36.58
CA LYS A 180 -14.45 28.21 -35.93
C LYS A 180 -13.78 27.93 -34.56
N GLU A 181 -14.30 26.96 -33.82
CA GLU A 181 -13.76 26.52 -32.54
C GLU A 181 -13.40 25.01 -32.62
N GLN A 182 -12.13 24.70 -32.49
CA GLN A 182 -11.63 23.32 -32.54
C GLN A 182 -10.98 22.94 -31.20
N ASP A 183 -11.21 21.68 -30.80
CA ASP A 183 -10.51 21.08 -29.69
C ASP A 183 -9.25 20.36 -30.22
N TRP A 184 -8.11 20.64 -29.64
CA TRP A 184 -6.88 19.96 -30.01
C TRP A 184 -6.96 18.45 -29.70
N ASN A 185 -6.73 17.66 -30.70
CA ASN A 185 -6.82 16.19 -30.66
C ASN A 185 -5.44 15.50 -30.63
N GLY A 186 -4.35 16.27 -30.56
CA GLY A 186 -2.97 15.79 -30.57
C GLY A 186 -2.30 15.86 -31.95
N GLU A 187 -2.92 16.47 -32.95
CA GLU A 187 -2.31 16.74 -34.25
C GLU A 187 -1.35 17.93 -34.15
N GLU A 188 -0.25 17.90 -34.92
CA GLU A 188 0.75 18.96 -34.94
C GLU A 188 0.23 20.21 -35.63
N GLU A 189 -0.68 20.07 -36.59
CA GLU A 189 -1.25 21.14 -37.40
C GLU A 189 -2.76 21.00 -37.45
N LEU A 190 -3.47 22.13 -37.34
CA LEU A 190 -4.92 22.23 -37.52
C LEU A 190 -5.25 23.30 -38.53
N ASP A 191 -6.15 22.99 -39.46
CA ASP A 191 -6.58 23.89 -40.48
C ASP A 191 -7.97 24.50 -40.15
N TYR A 192 -8.11 25.80 -40.35
CA TYR A 192 -9.37 26.53 -40.28
C TYR A 192 -9.73 26.99 -41.66
N ARG A 193 -10.92 26.60 -42.13
CA ARG A 193 -11.46 27.01 -43.41
C ARG A 193 -12.13 28.38 -43.29
N ILE A 194 -11.62 29.35 -44.01
CA ILE A 194 -12.10 30.73 -44.06
C ILE A 194 -12.67 30.97 -45.45
N GLU A 195 -13.92 31.35 -45.52
CA GLU A 195 -14.56 31.80 -46.78
C GLU A 195 -14.68 33.32 -46.76
N VAL A 196 -14.17 33.96 -47.78
CA VAL A 196 -14.22 35.40 -47.93
C VAL A 196 -15.13 35.70 -49.13
N GLU A 197 -16.24 36.38 -48.88
CA GLU A 197 -17.25 36.72 -49.88
C GLU A 197 -17.23 38.19 -50.19
N ASN A 198 -17.24 38.57 -51.46
CA ASN A 198 -17.44 39.95 -51.88
C ASN A 198 -18.94 40.25 -51.97
N THR A 199 -19.47 40.87 -50.93
CA THR A 199 -20.88 41.27 -50.86
C THR A 199 -21.15 42.65 -51.51
N GLY A 200 -20.10 43.27 -52.07
CA GLY A 200 -20.18 44.50 -52.81
C GLY A 200 -20.55 44.34 -54.30
N GLN A 201 -20.81 45.42 -54.98
CA GLN A 201 -21.20 45.42 -56.41
C GLN A 201 -20.02 45.61 -57.39
N SER A 202 -18.82 45.81 -56.86
CA SER A 202 -17.60 45.98 -57.62
C SER A 202 -16.57 44.90 -57.30
N GLU A 203 -15.72 44.67 -58.26
CA GLU A 203 -14.55 43.76 -58.00
C GLU A 203 -13.75 44.29 -56.81
N ALA A 204 -13.58 43.44 -55.79
CA ALA A 204 -12.81 43.74 -54.59
C ALA A 204 -11.40 43.12 -54.69
N SER A 205 -10.39 43.94 -54.43
CA SER A 205 -9.03 43.45 -54.20
C SER A 205 -8.84 43.23 -52.71
N VAL A 206 -9.00 42.01 -52.27
CA VAL A 206 -8.99 41.64 -50.82
C VAL A 206 -7.56 41.41 -50.35
N ASN A 207 -7.25 41.96 -49.17
CA ASN A 207 -6.03 41.67 -48.42
C ASN A 207 -6.41 41.12 -47.06
N LEU A 208 -5.93 39.93 -46.72
CA LEU A 208 -6.12 39.30 -45.43
C LEU A 208 -4.96 39.62 -44.49
N THR A 209 -5.30 39.92 -43.25
CA THR A 209 -4.35 40.08 -42.15
C THR A 209 -4.76 39.20 -41.00
N LEU A 210 -3.77 38.61 -40.35
CA LEU A 210 -3.96 37.77 -39.19
C LEU A 210 -3.37 38.47 -37.96
N ALA A 211 -4.10 38.45 -36.86
CA ALA A 211 -3.68 38.99 -35.57
C ALA A 211 -4.04 38.01 -34.45
N GLU A 212 -3.33 38.09 -33.32
CA GLU A 212 -3.70 37.38 -32.10
C GLU A 212 -4.99 38.01 -31.55
N GLY A 213 -6.00 37.19 -31.27
CA GLY A 213 -7.25 37.58 -30.70
C GLY A 213 -7.11 37.99 -29.24
N SER A 214 -7.94 38.97 -28.82
CA SER A 214 -7.91 39.51 -27.45
C SER A 214 -9.23 39.32 -26.70
N GLY A 215 -10.05 38.38 -27.14
CA GLY A 215 -11.36 38.06 -26.55
C GLY A 215 -11.27 37.61 -25.09
N PRO A 216 -12.39 37.64 -24.34
CA PRO A 216 -12.44 37.19 -22.97
C PRO A 216 -12.06 35.70 -22.87
N GLY A 217 -11.04 35.40 -22.09
CA GLY A 217 -10.57 34.01 -21.86
C GLY A 217 -9.57 33.51 -22.89
N CYS A 218 -9.12 34.32 -23.81
CA CYS A 218 -8.02 34.00 -24.71
C CYS A 218 -6.68 34.10 -23.99
N GLU A 219 -5.88 33.06 -24.08
CA GLU A 219 -4.51 33.03 -23.58
C GLU A 219 -3.53 33.55 -24.64
N PRO A 220 -2.35 34.09 -24.25
CA PRO A 220 -1.34 34.55 -25.21
C PRO A 220 -0.89 33.42 -26.14
N ALA A 221 -1.06 33.63 -27.44
CA ALA A 221 -0.78 32.61 -28.47
C ALA A 221 0.61 32.76 -29.13
N SER A 222 1.54 33.50 -28.51
CA SER A 222 2.86 33.80 -29.08
C SER A 222 3.76 32.60 -29.32
N SER A 223 3.44 31.45 -28.73
CA SER A 223 4.18 30.17 -28.94
C SER A 223 3.66 29.37 -30.13
N PHE A 224 2.49 29.74 -30.66
CA PHE A 224 1.90 29.10 -31.84
C PHE A 224 2.35 29.79 -33.10
N THR A 225 2.50 29.06 -34.20
CA THR A 225 2.68 29.59 -35.53
C THR A 225 1.34 29.50 -36.25
N VAL A 226 0.88 30.60 -36.84
CA VAL A 226 -0.34 30.60 -37.63
C VAL A 226 -0.07 31.27 -38.97
N GLU A 227 -0.37 30.54 -40.04
CA GLU A 227 -0.13 31.02 -41.40
C GLU A 227 -1.40 30.90 -42.26
N LEU A 228 -1.63 31.87 -43.11
CA LEU A 228 -2.65 31.83 -44.15
C LEU A 228 -2.01 31.30 -45.44
N ASP A 229 -2.66 30.37 -46.13
CA ASP A 229 -2.21 29.84 -47.39
C ASP A 229 -2.29 30.91 -48.52
N GLN A 230 -3.17 31.90 -48.35
CA GLN A 230 -3.30 33.04 -49.27
C GLN A 230 -3.63 34.30 -48.50
N THR A 231 -2.93 35.40 -48.77
CA THR A 231 -3.11 36.70 -48.08
C THR A 231 -3.66 37.79 -48.97
N SER A 232 -3.81 37.56 -50.27
CA SER A 232 -4.40 38.55 -51.19
C SER A 232 -4.96 37.92 -52.48
N PHE A 233 -6.12 38.37 -52.91
CA PHE A 233 -6.80 37.90 -54.11
C PHE A 233 -7.81 38.92 -54.59
N ASN A 234 -8.36 38.72 -55.81
CA ASN A 234 -9.44 39.58 -56.35
C ASN A 234 -10.73 38.74 -56.44
N LEU A 235 -11.83 39.32 -55.97
CA LEU A 235 -13.16 38.73 -56.05
C LEU A 235 -14.06 39.57 -56.91
N GLY A 236 -14.71 38.98 -57.90
CA GLY A 236 -15.84 39.59 -58.60
C GLY A 236 -16.98 39.89 -57.64
N ALA A 237 -17.93 40.72 -58.03
CA ALA A 237 -19.14 40.94 -57.23
C ALA A 237 -19.88 39.61 -57.02
N GLU A 238 -20.27 39.34 -55.75
CA GLU A 238 -20.95 38.10 -55.35
C GLU A 238 -20.08 36.81 -55.48
N ASP A 239 -18.76 36.92 -55.72
CA ASP A 239 -17.83 35.79 -55.75
C ASP A 239 -17.23 35.56 -54.35
N SER A 240 -16.86 34.31 -54.03
CA SER A 240 -16.15 33.95 -52.81
C SER A 240 -14.86 33.17 -53.09
N GLU A 241 -13.90 33.25 -52.19
CA GLU A 241 -12.64 32.47 -52.17
C GLU A 241 -12.46 31.80 -50.82
N ILE A 242 -11.93 30.56 -50.84
CA ILE A 242 -11.67 29.79 -49.66
C ILE A 242 -10.17 29.85 -49.35
N VAL A 243 -9.83 30.30 -48.16
CA VAL A 243 -8.48 30.39 -47.64
C VAL A 243 -8.37 29.51 -46.38
N PHE A 244 -7.23 28.92 -46.16
CA PHE A 244 -6.97 28.15 -44.95
C PHE A 244 -5.99 28.86 -44.04
N ALA A 245 -6.36 28.92 -42.73
CA ALA A 245 -5.42 29.26 -41.69
C ALA A 245 -4.95 27.99 -41.02
N THR A 246 -3.66 27.70 -41.13
CA THR A 246 -3.02 26.54 -40.47
C THR A 246 -2.40 26.99 -39.17
N VAL A 247 -2.81 26.36 -38.06
CA VAL A 247 -2.25 26.58 -36.72
C VAL A 247 -1.29 25.42 -36.40
N GLU A 248 -0.02 25.71 -36.26
CA GLU A 248 0.97 24.77 -35.74
C GLU A 248 0.93 24.78 -34.22
N VAL A 249 0.64 23.62 -33.59
CA VAL A 249 0.58 23.47 -32.14
C VAL A 249 1.96 23.06 -31.63
N PRO A 250 2.60 23.86 -30.79
CA PRO A 250 3.93 23.53 -30.27
C PRO A 250 3.85 22.30 -29.35
N GLU A 251 4.89 21.48 -29.37
CA GLU A 251 5.02 20.38 -28.42
C GLU A 251 4.93 20.91 -26.98
N GLY A 252 4.05 20.33 -26.16
CA GLY A 252 3.83 20.78 -24.80
C GLY A 252 3.05 22.10 -24.70
N ALA A 253 2.20 22.43 -25.66
CA ALA A 253 1.31 23.59 -25.53
C ALA A 253 0.53 23.54 -24.21
N ALA A 254 0.52 24.63 -23.44
CA ALA A 254 -0.23 24.74 -22.22
C ALA A 254 -1.75 24.58 -22.49
N ASP A 255 -2.48 24.11 -21.50
CA ASP A 255 -3.94 24.11 -21.57
C ASP A 255 -4.48 25.53 -21.66
N GLY A 256 -5.56 25.71 -22.38
CA GLY A 256 -6.17 27.03 -22.52
C GLY A 256 -6.93 27.22 -23.81
N LYS A 257 -7.51 28.39 -23.93
CA LYS A 257 -8.23 28.87 -25.12
C LYS A 257 -7.34 29.86 -25.84
N TYR A 258 -6.96 29.57 -27.08
CA TYR A 258 -6.11 30.42 -27.92
C TYR A 258 -6.96 30.97 -29.07
N CYS A 259 -6.84 32.24 -29.32
CA CYS A 259 -7.72 32.94 -30.25
C CYS A 259 -6.91 33.72 -31.31
N TRP A 260 -7.41 33.74 -32.53
CA TRP A 260 -6.86 34.57 -33.61
C TRP A 260 -8.00 35.26 -34.36
N GLU A 261 -7.71 36.43 -34.88
CA GLU A 261 -8.62 37.21 -35.69
C GLU A 261 -8.07 37.30 -37.11
N VAL A 262 -8.88 36.96 -38.09
CA VAL A 262 -8.60 37.23 -39.50
C VAL A 262 -9.43 38.41 -39.98
N THR A 263 -8.76 39.41 -40.55
CA THR A 263 -9.42 40.61 -41.08
C THR A 263 -9.20 40.65 -42.58
N ALA A 264 -10.30 40.74 -43.31
CA ALA A 264 -10.31 41.04 -44.75
C ALA A 264 -10.49 42.53 -44.96
N ASN A 265 -9.62 43.15 -45.77
CA ASN A 265 -9.69 44.54 -46.15
C ASN A 265 -9.78 44.66 -47.67
N VAL A 266 -10.66 45.50 -48.18
CA VAL A 266 -10.75 45.79 -49.63
C VAL A 266 -9.78 46.90 -50.01
N GLY A 267 -8.63 46.47 -50.60
CA GLY A 267 -7.50 47.39 -50.91
C GLY A 267 -7.76 48.38 -52.00
N ASN A 268 -8.74 48.14 -52.87
CA ASN A 268 -9.15 49.05 -53.92
C ASN A 268 -10.37 49.92 -53.52
N ASP A 269 -10.88 49.83 -52.31
CA ASP A 269 -11.84 50.74 -51.74
C ASP A 269 -11.20 52.13 -51.48
N PRO A 270 -11.65 53.19 -52.12
CA PRO A 270 -11.08 54.51 -51.92
C PRO A 270 -11.33 55.08 -50.51
N THR A 271 -12.33 54.56 -49.79
CA THR A 271 -12.67 54.99 -48.43
C THR A 271 -11.87 54.19 -47.40
N GLN A 272 -11.38 53.00 -47.75
CA GLN A 272 -10.71 52.07 -46.86
C GLN A 272 -11.58 51.60 -45.64
N GLU A 273 -12.89 51.64 -45.82
CA GLU A 273 -13.89 51.33 -44.80
C GLU A 273 -14.43 49.88 -44.97
N ALA A 274 -14.34 49.32 -46.19
CA ALA A 274 -14.81 48.00 -46.49
C ALA A 274 -13.84 46.97 -45.90
N SER A 275 -14.18 46.48 -44.72
CA SER A 275 -13.43 45.43 -44.01
C SER A 275 -14.36 44.60 -43.12
N ASP A 276 -14.01 43.33 -42.92
CA ASP A 276 -14.67 42.47 -41.97
C ASP A 276 -13.65 41.61 -41.21
N THR A 277 -13.99 41.20 -39.96
CA THR A 277 -13.11 40.49 -39.08
C THR A 277 -13.86 39.36 -38.41
N GLU A 278 -13.29 38.15 -38.45
CA GLU A 278 -13.80 37.00 -37.75
C GLU A 278 -12.72 36.37 -36.85
N GLU A 279 -13.15 35.82 -35.69
CA GLU A 279 -12.29 35.13 -34.72
C GLU A 279 -12.41 33.61 -34.92
N PHE A 280 -11.28 32.89 -34.81
CA PHE A 280 -11.25 31.45 -34.66
C PHE A 280 -10.43 31.02 -33.45
N VAL A 281 -10.74 29.85 -32.91
CA VAL A 281 -10.34 29.44 -31.58
C VAL A 281 -9.83 28.01 -31.57
N LEU A 282 -8.72 27.83 -30.89
CA LEU A 282 -8.20 26.52 -30.53
C LEU A 282 -8.30 26.31 -29.02
N ASN A 283 -8.99 25.27 -28.61
CA ASN A 283 -9.02 24.82 -27.24
C ASN A 283 -7.97 23.70 -27.02
N VAL A 284 -7.00 23.92 -26.19
CA VAL A 284 -6.04 22.92 -25.75
C VAL A 284 -6.54 22.37 -24.42
N PRO A 285 -7.00 21.10 -24.37
CA PRO A 285 -7.54 20.52 -23.14
C PRO A 285 -6.47 20.30 -22.09
N GLU A 286 -6.86 20.34 -20.82
CA GLU A 286 -5.99 19.97 -19.70
C GLU A 286 -5.51 18.53 -19.83
N LEU A 287 -4.21 18.32 -19.82
CA LEU A 287 -3.57 17.01 -19.81
C LEU A 287 -2.73 16.88 -18.52
N ARG A 288 -3.23 16.12 -17.57
CA ARG A 288 -2.56 15.85 -16.31
C ARG A 288 -1.84 14.52 -16.38
N LYS A 289 -0.57 14.55 -16.71
CA LYS A 289 0.31 13.38 -16.80
C LYS A 289 1.58 13.58 -16.02
N CYS A 290 2.15 12.49 -15.52
CA CYS A 290 3.45 12.54 -14.88
C CYS A 290 4.28 11.29 -15.16
N GLU A 291 5.58 11.46 -15.06
CA GLU A 291 6.55 10.38 -14.94
C GLU A 291 7.12 10.34 -13.54
N VAL A 292 7.51 9.15 -13.08
CA VAL A 292 8.11 8.97 -11.76
C VAL A 292 9.49 8.34 -11.89
N SER A 293 10.48 8.99 -11.30
CA SER A 293 11.82 8.44 -11.16
C SER A 293 12.17 8.23 -9.69
N LEU A 294 12.86 7.14 -9.38
CA LEU A 294 13.31 6.82 -8.03
C LEU A 294 14.80 7.04 -7.87
N SER A 295 15.23 7.63 -6.77
CA SER A 295 16.64 7.75 -6.40
C SER A 295 17.33 6.39 -6.26
N LYS A 296 16.54 5.33 -5.96
CA LYS A 296 16.95 3.93 -5.94
C LYS A 296 15.77 3.07 -6.36
N THR A 297 15.96 2.21 -7.35
CA THR A 297 14.96 1.25 -7.83
C THR A 297 14.98 -0.06 -7.04
N SER A 298 16.03 -0.28 -6.23
CA SER A 298 16.15 -1.44 -5.34
C SER A 298 16.82 -1.06 -4.03
N VAL A 299 16.34 -1.64 -2.94
CA VAL A 299 16.88 -1.47 -1.59
C VAL A 299 16.92 -2.81 -0.87
N SER A 300 17.94 -3.02 -0.02
CA SER A 300 18.00 -4.14 0.90
C SER A 300 17.90 -3.61 2.32
N VAL A 301 16.87 -4.01 3.05
CA VAL A 301 16.56 -3.46 4.38
C VAL A 301 16.26 -4.60 5.34
N ASN A 302 16.92 -4.60 6.49
CA ASN A 302 16.61 -5.55 7.56
C ASN A 302 15.24 -5.21 8.18
N PRO A 303 14.48 -6.19 8.65
CA PRO A 303 13.33 -5.92 9.49
C PRO A 303 13.71 -5.00 10.68
N ASP A 304 12.80 -4.13 11.06
CA ASP A 304 12.98 -3.13 12.12
C ASP A 304 14.06 -2.05 11.82
N ALA A 305 14.58 -2.01 10.61
CA ALA A 305 15.43 -0.94 10.12
C ALA A 305 14.69 -0.12 9.06
N GLU A 306 15.16 1.10 8.85
CA GLU A 306 14.58 2.04 7.90
C GLU A 306 15.62 2.48 6.86
N THR A 307 15.16 2.69 5.65
CA THR A 307 15.95 3.39 4.63
C THR A 307 15.08 4.41 3.92
N LYS A 308 15.70 5.50 3.46
CA LYS A 308 15.02 6.55 2.72
C LYS A 308 15.32 6.45 1.23
N ILE A 309 14.31 6.72 0.45
CA ILE A 309 14.38 6.93 -0.99
C ILE A 309 13.59 8.18 -1.34
N THR A 310 13.95 8.82 -2.43
CA THR A 310 13.23 9.97 -2.98
C THR A 310 12.63 9.54 -4.32
N ALA A 311 11.36 9.85 -4.52
CA ALA A 311 10.67 9.77 -5.80
C ALA A 311 10.49 11.18 -6.35
N THR A 312 10.97 11.42 -7.57
CA THR A 312 10.78 12.66 -8.29
C THR A 312 9.70 12.45 -9.34
N TYR A 313 8.69 13.27 -9.27
CA TYR A 313 7.57 13.32 -10.21
C TYR A 313 7.83 14.46 -11.18
N THR A 314 7.83 14.16 -12.46
CA THR A 314 7.99 15.15 -13.54
C THR A 314 6.65 15.31 -14.22
N ASN A 315 6.17 16.53 -14.39
CA ASN A 315 4.97 16.83 -15.14
C ASN A 315 5.26 16.70 -16.64
N VAL A 316 4.66 15.73 -17.29
CA VAL A 316 4.71 15.53 -18.74
C VAL A 316 3.36 15.82 -19.40
N GLY A 317 2.47 16.48 -18.66
CA GLY A 317 1.23 17.05 -19.14
C GLY A 317 1.44 18.49 -19.60
N ASN A 318 0.36 19.26 -19.62
CA ASN A 318 0.37 20.65 -20.09
C ASN A 318 -0.25 21.66 -19.12
N THR A 319 -0.59 21.23 -17.92
CA THR A 319 -1.22 22.07 -16.88
C THR A 319 -0.60 21.85 -15.52
N ASP A 320 -0.69 22.83 -14.65
CA ASP A 320 -0.38 22.70 -13.23
C ASP A 320 -1.43 21.84 -12.53
N TRP A 321 -1.00 20.86 -11.73
CA TRP A 321 -1.93 20.05 -10.96
C TRP A 321 -1.37 19.58 -9.63
N THR A 322 -2.21 19.11 -8.72
CA THR A 322 -1.79 18.59 -7.44
C THR A 322 -1.62 17.09 -7.50
N VAL A 323 -0.37 16.63 -7.51
CA VAL A 323 -0.06 15.21 -7.45
C VAL A 323 -0.12 14.71 -6.00
N ARG A 324 -0.74 13.55 -5.80
CA ARG A 324 -0.72 12.80 -4.55
C ARG A 324 0.11 11.55 -4.73
N ALA A 325 1.19 11.46 -3.97
CA ALA A 325 2.03 10.28 -3.90
C ALA A 325 1.28 9.10 -3.26
N VAL A 326 1.33 7.94 -3.88
CA VAL A 326 0.69 6.70 -3.41
C VAL A 326 1.64 5.51 -3.56
N VAL A 327 1.43 4.50 -2.74
CA VAL A 327 2.17 3.23 -2.82
C VAL A 327 1.18 2.10 -3.00
N GLU A 328 1.40 1.28 -4.02
CA GLU A 328 0.56 0.14 -4.38
C GLU A 328 1.35 -1.16 -4.32
N GLY A 329 0.66 -2.26 -4.07
CA GLY A 329 1.27 -3.60 -4.00
C GLY A 329 0.93 -4.32 -2.69
N SER A 330 1.27 -5.60 -2.62
CA SER A 330 0.91 -6.48 -1.50
C SER A 330 1.56 -6.10 -0.16
N LYS A 331 2.65 -5.35 -0.19
CA LYS A 331 3.42 -4.87 0.97
C LYS A 331 3.59 -3.34 0.94
N SER A 332 2.63 -2.63 0.38
CA SER A 332 2.64 -1.15 0.32
C SER A 332 2.78 -0.49 1.70
N ALA A 333 2.31 -1.15 2.77
CA ALA A 333 2.46 -0.66 4.14
C ALA A 333 3.93 -0.55 4.61
N TRP A 334 4.87 -1.21 3.93
CA TRP A 334 6.30 -1.11 4.23
C TRP A 334 6.93 0.19 3.73
N VAL A 335 6.22 0.92 2.88
CA VAL A 335 6.72 2.15 2.27
C VAL A 335 5.74 3.27 2.59
N GLN A 336 6.21 4.28 3.28
CA GLN A 336 5.40 5.40 3.74
C GLN A 336 6.01 6.71 3.27
N VAL A 337 5.17 7.68 2.91
CA VAL A 337 5.63 9.03 2.58
C VAL A 337 6.13 9.72 3.85
N ASP A 338 7.35 10.28 3.77
CA ASP A 338 7.95 11.07 4.84
C ASP A 338 7.53 12.52 4.72
N GLY A 339 6.42 12.88 5.35
CA GLY A 339 5.86 14.23 5.32
C GLY A 339 4.54 14.36 4.57
N ALA A 340 4.36 15.44 3.82
CA ALA A 340 3.14 15.67 3.04
C ALA A 340 3.09 14.73 1.82
N ALA A 341 1.98 14.02 1.68
CA ALA A 341 1.78 13.07 0.59
C ALA A 341 1.23 13.72 -0.70
N SER A 342 1.02 15.02 -0.73
CA SER A 342 0.52 15.75 -1.90
C SER A 342 1.20 17.10 -2.04
N GLY A 343 1.30 17.58 -3.26
CA GLY A 343 1.88 18.88 -3.55
C GLY A 343 1.65 19.29 -5.00
N LEU A 344 1.76 20.58 -5.25
CA LEU A 344 1.68 21.13 -6.61
C LEU A 344 2.80 20.54 -7.46
N LEU A 345 2.45 20.04 -8.61
CA LEU A 345 3.33 19.62 -9.68
C LEU A 345 3.19 20.64 -10.81
N PRO A 346 4.11 21.60 -10.89
CA PRO A 346 3.99 22.68 -11.87
C PRO A 346 4.20 22.12 -13.28
N TYR A 347 3.65 22.81 -14.28
CA TYR A 347 3.82 22.44 -15.68
C TYR A 347 5.25 22.77 -16.18
N ASP A 348 5.72 24.00 -15.99
CA ASP A 348 7.05 24.49 -16.36
C ASP A 348 7.54 23.96 -17.73
N ASN A 349 6.69 24.07 -18.77
CA ASN A 349 6.93 23.56 -20.12
C ASN A 349 7.34 22.07 -20.15
N GLY A 350 6.65 21.24 -19.37
CA GLY A 350 6.89 19.81 -19.29
C GLY A 350 8.13 19.40 -18.46
N ASN A 351 8.75 20.34 -17.73
CA ASN A 351 9.93 20.09 -16.89
C ASN A 351 9.65 20.32 -15.39
N GLY A 352 8.43 20.64 -15.05
CA GLY A 352 8.06 20.87 -13.65
C GLY A 352 8.22 19.60 -12.81
N GLU A 353 8.88 19.72 -11.66
CA GLU A 353 9.19 18.59 -10.81
C GLU A 353 8.65 18.75 -9.39
N ARG A 354 8.28 17.62 -8.78
CA ARG A 354 7.97 17.51 -7.38
C ARG A 354 8.58 16.26 -6.77
N ALA A 355 9.39 16.44 -5.74
CA ALA A 355 9.98 15.32 -5.02
C ALA A 355 9.19 15.00 -3.73
N PHE A 356 9.06 13.69 -3.43
CA PHE A 356 8.58 13.18 -2.16
C PHE A 356 9.58 12.16 -1.62
N ASP A 357 9.85 12.24 -0.32
CA ASP A 357 10.66 11.27 0.37
C ASP A 357 9.79 10.14 0.91
N PHE A 358 10.32 8.94 0.87
CA PHE A 358 9.67 7.74 1.39
C PHE A 358 10.58 7.01 2.36
N ILE A 359 10.01 6.52 3.43
CA ILE A 359 10.64 5.62 4.38
C ILE A 359 10.25 4.20 4.02
N VAL A 360 11.25 3.34 3.79
CA VAL A 360 11.08 1.91 3.55
C VAL A 360 11.44 1.17 4.84
N SER A 361 10.48 0.51 5.45
CA SER A 361 10.61 -0.20 6.73
C SER A 361 9.88 -1.56 6.65
N PRO A 362 10.53 -2.60 6.13
CA PRO A 362 9.92 -3.92 6.05
C PRO A 362 9.81 -4.55 7.45
N ASP A 363 8.72 -5.26 7.68
CA ASP A 363 8.57 -6.15 8.82
C ASP A 363 9.26 -7.51 8.56
N ASP A 364 9.30 -8.35 9.55
CA ASP A 364 9.83 -9.71 9.45
C ASP A 364 8.77 -10.77 9.08
N SER A 365 7.64 -10.34 8.49
CA SER A 365 6.53 -11.23 8.09
C SER A 365 6.87 -12.14 6.90
N VAL A 366 7.99 -11.90 6.22
CA VAL A 366 8.48 -12.73 5.12
C VAL A 366 9.92 -13.21 5.38
N SER A 367 10.31 -14.27 4.69
CA SER A 367 11.65 -14.83 4.83
C SER A 367 12.73 -13.87 4.33
N ALA A 368 13.89 -13.91 4.98
CA ALA A 368 15.08 -13.20 4.52
C ALA A 368 15.46 -13.60 3.10
N GLY A 369 15.93 -12.65 2.32
CA GLY A 369 16.25 -12.82 0.90
C GLY A 369 15.04 -12.80 -0.02
N SER A 370 13.81 -12.72 0.52
CA SER A 370 12.63 -12.51 -0.32
C SER A 370 12.64 -11.13 -0.95
N GLU A 371 12.27 -11.08 -2.21
CA GLU A 371 12.11 -9.85 -2.97
C GLU A 371 10.61 -9.49 -3.04
N VAL A 372 10.30 -8.28 -2.70
CA VAL A 372 8.95 -7.70 -2.77
C VAL A 372 9.00 -6.49 -3.68
N VAL A 373 8.05 -6.43 -4.61
CA VAL A 373 7.89 -5.28 -5.51
C VAL A 373 6.70 -4.46 -5.07
N VAL A 374 6.90 -3.17 -4.94
CA VAL A 374 5.85 -2.16 -4.73
C VAL A 374 5.95 -1.11 -5.82
N ASN A 375 4.83 -0.53 -6.19
CA ASN A 375 4.76 0.57 -7.14
C ASN A 375 4.59 1.89 -6.37
N ILE A 376 5.47 2.83 -6.61
CA ILE A 376 5.33 4.21 -6.17
C ILE A 376 4.78 5.00 -7.33
N GLY A 377 3.62 5.62 -7.13
CA GLY A 377 2.93 6.34 -8.18
C GLY A 377 2.35 7.66 -7.73
N GLY A 378 1.89 8.44 -8.71
CA GLY A 378 1.18 9.68 -8.51
C GLY A 378 -0.26 9.59 -9.00
N LYS A 379 -1.16 10.32 -8.38
CA LYS A 379 -2.53 10.45 -8.86
C LYS A 379 -3.12 11.81 -8.56
N ASP A 380 -4.05 12.21 -9.39
CA ASP A 380 -4.89 13.38 -9.16
C ASP A 380 -6.11 12.98 -8.32
N GLY A 381 -6.22 13.55 -7.12
CA GLY A 381 -7.33 13.28 -6.22
C GLY A 381 -7.65 11.81 -6.01
N ASN A 382 -8.83 11.37 -6.45
CA ASN A 382 -9.31 9.98 -6.37
C ASN A 382 -9.18 9.20 -7.68
N ALA A 383 -8.59 9.80 -8.72
CA ALA A 383 -8.35 9.11 -9.98
C ALA A 383 -7.46 7.86 -9.78
N PRO A 384 -7.56 6.83 -10.61
CA PRO A 384 -6.62 5.72 -10.60
C PRO A 384 -5.21 6.24 -10.93
N VAL A 385 -4.18 5.50 -10.49
CA VAL A 385 -2.79 5.78 -10.93
C VAL A 385 -2.67 5.36 -12.38
N GLU A 386 -2.21 6.27 -13.21
CA GLU A 386 -1.92 5.98 -14.62
C GLU A 386 -0.62 5.18 -14.74
N ASP A 387 -0.48 4.41 -15.81
CA ASP A 387 0.67 3.51 -15.98
C ASP A 387 1.98 4.28 -16.08
N ASP A 388 1.97 5.46 -16.69
CA ASP A 388 3.15 6.30 -16.88
C ASP A 388 3.58 7.01 -15.58
N CYS A 389 2.62 7.31 -14.68
CA CYS A 389 2.89 7.96 -13.40
C CYS A 389 3.18 6.96 -12.28
N ARG A 390 4.04 5.96 -12.55
CA ARG A 390 4.48 4.97 -11.56
C ARG A 390 5.89 4.47 -11.80
N ALA A 391 6.56 4.04 -10.73
CA ALA A 391 7.86 3.40 -10.78
C ALA A 391 7.91 2.21 -9.81
N GLU A 392 8.60 1.14 -10.21
CA GLU A 392 8.79 -0.05 -9.38
C GLU A 392 9.94 0.14 -8.39
N LEU A 393 9.67 -0.16 -7.11
CA LEU A 393 10.67 -0.31 -6.08
C LEU A 393 10.77 -1.78 -5.66
N ARG A 394 11.98 -2.35 -5.78
CA ARG A 394 12.29 -3.70 -5.34
C ARG A 394 12.88 -3.67 -3.93
N ILE A 395 12.25 -4.37 -3.00
CA ILE A 395 12.66 -4.43 -1.60
C ILE A 395 13.13 -5.84 -1.32
N THR A 396 14.44 -6.02 -1.08
CA THR A 396 14.99 -7.28 -0.59
C THR A 396 14.98 -7.25 0.93
N VAL A 397 14.27 -8.18 1.55
CA VAL A 397 14.18 -8.26 3.01
C VAL A 397 15.46 -8.85 3.56
N GLY A 398 16.12 -8.11 4.41
CA GLY A 398 17.31 -8.56 5.12
C GLY A 398 16.98 -9.61 6.17
N GLN A 399 18.02 -10.14 6.82
CA GLN A 399 17.87 -11.17 7.85
C GLN A 399 17.78 -10.55 9.25
N SER A 400 16.67 -10.76 9.94
CA SER A 400 16.58 -10.64 11.39
C SER A 400 17.05 -11.98 12.01
N ARG A 401 17.77 -11.91 13.13
CA ARG A 401 18.32 -13.07 13.82
C ARG A 401 17.82 -13.12 15.25
N GLY A 402 17.56 -14.32 15.72
CA GLY A 402 17.15 -14.58 17.08
C GLY A 402 16.86 -16.06 17.25
N ALA A 403 17.01 -16.56 18.46
CA ALA A 403 16.69 -17.95 18.77
C ALA A 403 16.22 -18.06 20.22
N SER A 404 15.43 -19.07 20.51
CA SER A 404 15.09 -19.49 21.87
C SER A 404 15.49 -20.93 22.09
N ILE A 405 15.74 -21.28 23.36
CA ILE A 405 16.13 -22.62 23.79
C ILE A 405 15.23 -23.07 24.93
N SER A 406 14.80 -24.32 24.89
CA SER A 406 14.04 -24.96 25.97
C SER A 406 14.51 -26.36 26.21
N ALA A 407 14.33 -26.85 27.41
CA ALA A 407 14.67 -28.24 27.78
C ALA A 407 13.38 -29.07 27.95
N ALA A 408 13.35 -30.26 27.38
CA ALA A 408 12.24 -31.20 27.55
C ALA A 408 12.02 -31.57 29.04
N ASN A 409 13.11 -31.67 29.77
CA ASN A 409 13.11 -31.86 31.22
C ASN A 409 14.04 -30.81 31.85
N ALA A 410 13.46 -29.85 32.55
CA ALA A 410 14.21 -28.84 33.28
C ALA A 410 14.80 -29.40 34.59
N VAL A 411 14.38 -30.56 35.03
CA VAL A 411 14.89 -31.26 36.20
C VAL A 411 15.22 -32.71 35.85
N LEU A 412 16.45 -33.09 36.05
CA LEU A 412 16.94 -34.48 35.98
C LEU A 412 17.14 -34.95 37.40
N SER A 413 16.15 -35.57 37.97
CA SER A 413 16.14 -35.97 39.38
C SER A 413 16.53 -37.44 39.59
N ASN A 414 17.04 -37.73 40.75
CA ASN A 414 17.31 -39.09 41.26
C ASN A 414 18.24 -39.87 40.35
N ILE A 415 19.39 -39.30 40.00
CA ILE A 415 20.41 -39.99 39.20
C ILE A 415 21.40 -40.67 40.13
N GLU A 416 21.54 -41.97 39.97
CA GLU A 416 22.50 -42.74 40.74
C GLU A 416 23.95 -42.29 40.47
N PRO A 417 24.84 -42.26 41.47
CA PRO A 417 26.25 -41.98 41.26
C PRO A 417 26.86 -42.87 40.17
N GLY A 418 27.70 -42.28 39.33
CA GLY A 418 28.34 -42.97 38.19
C GLY A 418 27.42 -43.18 36.97
N SER A 419 26.12 -42.89 37.08
CA SER A 419 25.14 -43.11 36.04
C SER A 419 24.97 -41.87 35.13
N ASN A 420 24.32 -42.09 33.98
CA ASN A 420 24.02 -41.06 33.00
C ASN A 420 22.51 -40.84 32.93
N LYS A 421 22.12 -39.61 32.69
CA LYS A 421 20.74 -39.26 32.34
C LYS A 421 20.70 -38.23 31.21
N SER A 422 19.72 -38.35 30.31
CA SER A 422 19.65 -37.49 29.13
C SER A 422 18.39 -36.66 29.16
N THR A 423 18.48 -35.51 28.56
CA THR A 423 17.36 -34.64 28.19
C THR A 423 17.56 -34.12 26.77
N THR A 424 16.54 -33.52 26.20
CA THR A 424 16.61 -32.92 24.87
C THR A 424 16.40 -31.40 24.99
N LEU A 425 17.29 -30.66 24.37
CA LEU A 425 17.13 -29.22 24.16
C LEU A 425 16.43 -28.98 22.83
N THR A 426 15.40 -28.20 22.84
CA THR A 426 14.73 -27.76 21.61
C THR A 426 15.14 -26.30 21.34
N ILE A 427 15.78 -26.09 20.21
CA ILE A 427 16.22 -24.80 19.71
C ILE A 427 15.19 -24.32 18.67
N THR A 428 14.66 -23.13 18.84
CA THR A 428 13.70 -22.53 17.92
C THR A 428 14.28 -21.26 17.33
N ASN A 429 14.35 -21.17 16.01
CA ASN A 429 14.77 -19.96 15.32
C ASN A 429 13.62 -18.91 15.37
N GLN A 430 13.91 -17.74 15.90
CA GLN A 430 13.01 -16.60 15.98
C GLN A 430 13.23 -15.60 14.82
N GLY A 431 14.30 -15.82 14.03
CA GLY A 431 14.63 -14.98 12.89
C GLY A 431 13.82 -15.32 11.64
N ASN A 432 13.79 -14.43 10.67
CA ASN A 432 13.08 -14.59 9.40
C ASN A 432 13.88 -15.35 8.34
N GLY A 433 15.12 -15.71 8.59
CA GLY A 433 15.99 -16.49 7.70
C GLY A 433 16.51 -17.76 8.35
N GLN A 434 17.02 -18.70 7.53
CA GLN A 434 17.76 -19.85 8.04
C GLN A 434 19.00 -19.38 8.80
N ASP A 435 19.28 -20.00 9.94
CA ASP A 435 20.45 -19.67 10.76
C ASP A 435 21.21 -20.91 11.21
N ASN A 436 22.52 -20.75 11.36
CA ASN A 436 23.38 -21.73 11.99
C ASN A 436 23.64 -21.27 13.42
N LEU A 437 23.18 -22.04 14.36
CA LEU A 437 23.21 -21.71 15.77
C LEU A 437 24.20 -22.63 16.51
N ARG A 438 24.90 -22.06 17.47
CA ARG A 438 25.78 -22.83 18.37
C ARG A 438 25.05 -23.03 19.69
N VAL A 439 25.13 -24.26 20.20
CA VAL A 439 24.67 -24.64 21.53
C VAL A 439 25.90 -24.85 22.44
N ALA A 440 25.87 -24.21 23.58
CA ALA A 440 26.93 -24.33 24.56
C ALA A 440 26.34 -24.63 25.95
N SER A 441 27.08 -25.38 26.76
CA SER A 441 26.76 -25.58 28.18
C SER A 441 27.68 -24.73 29.05
N SER A 442 27.22 -24.38 30.26
CA SER A 442 28.08 -23.92 31.32
C SER A 442 29.15 -24.98 31.65
N ILE A 443 30.21 -24.55 32.27
CA ILE A 443 31.24 -25.47 32.77
C ILE A 443 30.64 -26.27 33.91
N ALA A 444 30.65 -27.59 33.76
CA ALA A 444 30.23 -28.50 34.85
C ALA A 444 31.25 -28.48 35.99
N PRO A 445 30.81 -28.70 37.25
CA PRO A 445 31.73 -28.90 38.37
C PRO A 445 32.67 -30.08 38.14
N THR A 446 33.77 -30.09 38.88
CA THR A 446 34.75 -31.18 38.80
C THR A 446 34.10 -32.54 39.03
N GLY A 447 34.44 -33.55 38.22
CA GLY A 447 33.88 -34.90 38.27
C GLY A 447 32.59 -35.08 37.47
N TRP A 448 31.81 -34.02 37.25
CA TRP A 448 30.61 -34.06 36.42
C TRP A 448 30.97 -33.94 34.95
N ALA A 449 30.25 -34.65 34.10
CA ALA A 449 30.44 -34.52 32.66
C ALA A 449 29.11 -34.17 31.98
N VAL A 450 29.17 -33.22 31.05
CA VAL A 450 28.05 -32.82 30.18
C VAL A 450 28.46 -33.04 28.73
N GLN A 451 27.69 -33.82 28.02
CA GLN A 451 27.94 -34.13 26.62
C GLN A 451 26.74 -33.69 25.79
N LEU A 452 26.98 -32.76 24.86
CA LEU A 452 26.03 -32.39 23.81
C LEU A 452 26.20 -33.38 22.64
N GLU A 453 25.11 -33.85 22.07
CA GLU A 453 25.10 -34.65 20.84
C GLU A 453 25.74 -33.89 19.69
N THR A 454 25.42 -32.60 19.58
CA THR A 454 26.06 -31.65 18.68
C THR A 454 26.12 -30.26 19.33
N SER A 455 27.15 -29.50 19.01
CA SER A 455 27.31 -28.13 19.46
C SER A 455 26.84 -27.10 18.40
N SER A 456 26.36 -27.57 17.24
CA SER A 456 25.92 -26.70 16.14
C SER A 456 24.71 -27.31 15.46
N VAL A 457 23.71 -26.47 15.20
CA VAL A 457 22.49 -26.84 14.49
C VAL A 457 22.17 -25.82 13.43
N SER A 458 21.67 -26.30 12.29
CA SER A 458 21.09 -25.43 11.25
C SER A 458 19.59 -25.48 11.39
N VAL A 459 18.96 -24.30 11.52
CA VAL A 459 17.53 -24.17 11.79
C VAL A 459 16.92 -23.26 10.75
N GLY A 460 15.86 -23.71 10.09
CA GLY A 460 15.12 -22.94 9.09
C GLY A 460 14.50 -21.67 9.68
N SER A 461 14.01 -20.79 8.81
CA SER A 461 13.37 -19.57 9.25
C SER A 461 12.12 -19.84 10.10
N ARG A 462 11.75 -18.92 10.96
CA ARG A 462 10.52 -19.01 11.77
C ARG A 462 9.23 -19.17 10.94
N HIS A 463 9.27 -18.81 9.66
CA HIS A 463 8.16 -18.96 8.72
C HIS A 463 8.15 -20.34 8.04
N GLY A 464 9.22 -21.13 8.20
CA GLY A 464 9.36 -22.45 7.60
C GLY A 464 8.92 -23.60 8.52
N ASN A 465 8.86 -24.80 7.95
CA ASN A 465 8.53 -26.01 8.71
C ASN A 465 9.71 -26.51 9.57
N GLU A 466 10.94 -26.14 9.24
CA GLU A 466 12.17 -26.58 9.91
C GLU A 466 12.68 -25.53 10.92
N LYS A 467 11.78 -24.80 11.56
CA LYS A 467 12.11 -23.73 12.50
C LYS A 467 12.68 -24.21 13.83
N THR A 468 12.69 -25.50 14.09
CA THR A 468 13.17 -26.10 15.32
C THR A 468 14.20 -27.19 15.04
N ALA A 469 15.18 -27.35 15.95
CA ALA A 469 16.11 -28.45 15.98
C ALA A 469 16.23 -28.96 17.40
N ASN A 470 16.49 -30.26 17.54
CA ASN A 470 16.69 -30.91 18.82
C ASN A 470 18.16 -31.29 19.01
N VAL A 471 18.66 -31.08 20.22
CA VAL A 471 20.01 -31.46 20.62
C VAL A 471 19.92 -32.33 21.88
N GLY A 472 20.38 -33.56 21.79
CA GLY A 472 20.50 -34.45 22.94
C GLY A 472 21.59 -33.96 23.90
N VAL A 473 21.28 -33.99 25.18
CA VAL A 473 22.22 -33.71 26.26
C VAL A 473 22.29 -34.91 27.18
N THR A 474 23.49 -35.39 27.44
CA THR A 474 23.74 -36.44 28.42
C THR A 474 24.57 -35.88 29.56
N VAL A 475 24.05 -36.01 30.77
CA VAL A 475 24.74 -35.62 32.00
C VAL A 475 25.18 -36.88 32.72
N ARG A 476 26.46 -36.95 33.08
CA ARG A 476 27.05 -38.02 33.90
C ARG A 476 27.32 -37.47 35.28
N VAL A 477 26.80 -38.18 36.27
CA VAL A 477 27.04 -37.93 37.69
C VAL A 477 28.37 -38.60 38.11
N PRO A 478 29.23 -37.96 38.91
CA PRO A 478 30.41 -38.60 39.48
C PRO A 478 30.07 -39.87 40.27
N ALA A 479 30.95 -40.83 40.27
CA ALA A 479 30.74 -42.09 41.03
C ALA A 479 30.74 -41.86 42.55
N ASP A 480 31.36 -40.81 43.00
CA ASP A 480 31.52 -40.39 44.40
C ASP A 480 30.57 -39.26 44.80
N ALA A 481 29.59 -38.91 43.93
CA ALA A 481 28.65 -37.82 44.20
C ALA A 481 27.73 -38.14 45.39
N LEU A 482 27.57 -37.16 46.28
CA LEU A 482 26.70 -37.29 47.45
C LEU A 482 25.22 -36.99 47.08
N ALA A 483 24.31 -37.61 47.80
CA ALA A 483 22.87 -37.42 47.60
C ALA A 483 22.39 -36.00 47.89
N THR A 484 23.17 -35.21 48.60
CA THR A 484 22.91 -33.78 48.84
C THR A 484 23.37 -32.87 47.71
N GLU A 485 24.13 -33.41 46.74
CA GLU A 485 24.65 -32.64 45.65
C GLU A 485 23.58 -32.33 44.64
N GLU A 486 23.56 -31.09 44.25
CA GLU A 486 22.70 -30.52 43.25
C GLU A 486 23.50 -29.56 42.38
N ILE A 487 23.36 -29.67 41.08
CA ILE A 487 23.98 -28.72 40.16
C ILE A 487 22.95 -28.11 39.25
N GLU A 488 23.19 -26.87 38.84
CA GLU A 488 22.46 -26.18 37.79
C GLU A 488 23.35 -26.05 36.56
N LEU A 489 22.90 -26.63 35.46
CA LEU A 489 23.54 -26.53 34.15
C LEU A 489 22.79 -25.50 33.31
N VAL A 490 23.49 -24.48 32.86
CA VAL A 490 22.93 -23.46 31.96
C VAL A 490 23.37 -23.80 30.55
N PHE A 491 22.38 -23.98 29.68
CA PHE A 491 22.58 -24.14 28.24
C PHE A 491 22.22 -22.84 27.52
N SER A 492 23.04 -22.46 26.56
CA SER A 492 22.90 -21.22 25.82
C SER A 492 22.83 -21.49 24.33
N VAL A 493 21.97 -20.76 23.62
CA VAL A 493 21.97 -20.72 22.17
C VAL A 493 22.58 -19.42 21.69
N LEU A 494 23.58 -19.49 20.81
CA LEU A 494 24.40 -18.38 20.35
C LEU A 494 24.44 -18.32 18.82
N PRO A 495 24.79 -17.15 18.25
CA PRO A 495 25.19 -17.07 16.84
C PRO A 495 26.37 -18.01 16.55
N SER A 496 26.45 -18.56 15.34
CA SER A 496 27.61 -19.36 14.89
C SER A 496 28.94 -18.62 14.99
N SER A 497 28.91 -17.29 14.79
CA SER A 497 30.05 -16.39 14.93
C SER A 497 30.51 -16.17 16.37
N GLY A 498 29.77 -16.67 17.36
CA GLY A 498 29.96 -16.37 18.77
C GLY A 498 29.37 -15.02 19.17
N GLY A 499 29.61 -14.62 20.42
CA GLY A 499 29.08 -13.38 20.97
C GLY A 499 28.04 -13.62 22.06
N THR A 500 27.11 -12.68 22.22
CA THR A 500 26.05 -12.79 23.24
C THR A 500 25.05 -13.87 22.88
N ALA A 501 24.66 -14.68 23.87
CA ALA A 501 23.61 -15.67 23.70
C ALA A 501 22.27 -15.00 23.36
N TYR A 502 21.53 -15.61 22.46
CA TYR A 502 20.15 -15.20 22.18
C TYR A 502 19.22 -15.55 23.34
N ASP A 503 19.43 -16.72 23.94
CA ASP A 503 18.60 -17.23 25.03
C ASP A 503 19.35 -18.33 25.80
N THR A 504 18.86 -18.62 27.02
CA THR A 504 19.42 -19.60 27.92
C THR A 504 18.34 -20.41 28.60
N VAL A 505 18.65 -21.67 28.93
CA VAL A 505 17.80 -22.54 29.74
C VAL A 505 18.59 -23.23 30.79
N SER A 506 18.06 -23.32 32.01
CA SER A 506 18.64 -24.04 33.12
C SER A 506 18.07 -25.45 33.23
N VAL A 507 18.95 -26.41 33.49
CA VAL A 507 18.60 -27.80 33.84
C VAL A 507 19.20 -28.11 35.20
N ARG A 508 18.33 -28.41 36.14
CA ARG A 508 18.70 -28.79 37.50
C ARG A 508 18.91 -30.29 37.56
N VAL A 509 20.00 -30.74 38.17
CA VAL A 509 20.36 -32.16 38.29
C VAL A 509 20.53 -32.52 39.76
N THR A 510 19.86 -33.56 40.21
CA THR A 510 19.94 -34.02 41.60
C THR A 510 20.38 -35.48 41.64
N VAL A 511 21.21 -35.81 42.62
CA VAL A 511 21.76 -37.17 42.84
C VAL A 511 20.76 -37.98 43.65
N ALA A 512 20.60 -39.26 43.29
CA ALA A 512 19.80 -40.20 44.02
C ALA A 512 20.49 -40.57 45.34
N ALA A 513 19.72 -40.77 46.39
CA ALA A 513 20.21 -41.42 47.59
C ALA A 513 20.39 -42.90 47.32
N VAL A 514 21.59 -43.38 47.56
CA VAL A 514 21.97 -44.79 47.49
C VAL A 514 22.45 -45.23 48.89
N HIS A 515 21.71 -46.13 49.51
CA HIS A 515 22.01 -46.68 50.79
C HIS A 515 22.75 -47.98 50.58
N ALA A 516 23.94 -48.08 51.12
CA ALA A 516 24.75 -49.30 51.02
C ALA A 516 25.56 -49.47 52.31
N LEU A 517 25.10 -50.35 53.16
CA LEU A 517 25.75 -50.67 54.44
C LEU A 517 26.48 -52.01 54.34
N GLU A 518 27.76 -52.02 54.62
CA GLU A 518 28.57 -53.18 54.86
C GLU A 518 28.98 -53.23 56.34
N ILE A 519 29.13 -54.41 56.87
CA ILE A 519 29.52 -54.67 58.27
C ILE A 519 30.74 -55.56 58.29
N ASP A 520 31.78 -55.14 59.01
CA ASP A 520 32.93 -55.96 59.30
C ASP A 520 33.07 -56.12 60.81
N THR A 521 33.44 -57.31 61.24
CA THR A 521 33.65 -57.64 62.64
C THR A 521 35.07 -58.17 62.81
N PRO A 522 36.04 -57.27 62.98
CA PRO A 522 37.48 -57.67 63.04
C PRO A 522 37.84 -58.66 64.13
N ALA A 523 37.05 -58.72 65.19
CA ALA A 523 37.24 -59.63 66.29
C ALA A 523 35.91 -60.33 66.64
N THR A 524 35.77 -61.58 66.29
CA THR A 524 34.58 -62.42 66.53
C THR A 524 34.65 -63.22 67.82
N ASP A 525 35.86 -63.48 68.33
CA ASP A 525 36.08 -64.26 69.53
C ASP A 525 36.98 -63.49 70.50
N GLN A 526 36.52 -63.40 71.72
CA GLN A 526 37.29 -62.78 72.79
C GLN A 526 37.03 -63.52 74.10
N THR A 527 38.00 -63.48 75.02
CA THR A 527 37.88 -64.09 76.32
C THR A 527 37.97 -62.98 77.41
N GLY A 528 37.06 -63.06 78.37
CA GLY A 528 37.02 -62.14 79.51
C GLY A 528 37.03 -62.96 80.82
N ARG A 529 37.22 -62.25 81.93
CA ARG A 529 37.11 -62.83 83.28
C ARG A 529 35.73 -62.57 83.85
N SER A 530 35.24 -63.40 84.68
CA SER A 530 34.03 -63.18 85.45
C SER A 530 34.08 -61.80 86.17
N GLY A 531 33.02 -61.01 86.05
CA GLY A 531 32.91 -59.65 86.56
C GLY A 531 33.63 -58.57 85.74
N THR A 532 34.09 -58.89 84.51
CA THR A 532 34.70 -57.89 83.59
C THR A 532 33.88 -57.71 82.32
N GLU A 533 34.16 -56.65 81.55
CA GLU A 533 33.57 -56.37 80.27
C GLU A 533 34.52 -56.78 79.16
N VAL A 534 33.93 -57.25 78.04
CA VAL A 534 34.64 -57.60 76.83
C VAL A 534 34.01 -56.74 75.70
N ARG A 535 34.85 -56.11 74.89
CA ARG A 535 34.43 -55.21 73.83
C ARG A 535 34.72 -55.81 72.47
N PHE A 536 33.72 -55.92 71.63
CA PHE A 536 33.85 -56.45 70.26
C PHE A 536 33.70 -55.30 69.32
N PRO A 537 34.70 -54.96 68.52
CA PRO A 537 34.56 -53.90 67.50
C PRO A 537 33.65 -54.38 66.38
N ILE A 538 32.79 -53.50 65.92
CA ILE A 538 31.92 -53.68 64.75
C ILE A 538 32.16 -52.45 63.89
N ASP A 539 32.72 -52.69 62.72
CA ASP A 539 32.91 -51.63 61.73
C ASP A 539 31.66 -51.56 60.85
N LEU A 540 31.02 -50.42 60.93
CA LEU A 540 29.87 -49.98 60.12
C LEU A 540 30.41 -49.20 58.94
N ILE A 541 30.38 -49.81 57.74
CA ILE A 541 30.92 -49.21 56.51
C ILE A 541 29.75 -48.71 55.67
N ASN A 542 29.60 -47.41 55.57
CA ASN A 542 28.61 -46.79 54.65
C ASN A 542 29.25 -46.64 53.29
N GLU A 543 29.02 -47.59 52.37
CA GLU A 543 29.42 -47.49 50.97
C GLU A 543 28.43 -46.64 50.11
N GLY A 544 27.35 -46.19 50.73
CA GLY A 544 26.36 -45.31 50.08
C GLY A 544 26.86 -43.90 49.91
N ASN A 545 26.01 -43.06 49.33
CA ASN A 545 26.29 -41.63 49.07
C ASN A 545 25.45 -40.68 49.94
N VAL A 546 24.77 -41.23 50.94
CA VAL A 546 23.93 -40.48 51.87
C VAL A 546 24.31 -40.87 53.30
N ARG A 547 24.22 -39.95 54.23
CA ARG A 547 24.39 -40.21 55.66
C ARG A 547 23.24 -41.11 56.12
N ASP A 548 23.57 -42.17 56.74
CA ASP A 548 22.65 -43.20 57.22
C ASP A 548 22.63 -43.29 58.74
N THR A 549 21.46 -43.37 59.30
CA THR A 549 21.24 -43.67 60.72
C THR A 549 21.16 -45.18 60.92
N ILE A 550 22.18 -45.76 61.56
CA ILE A 550 22.28 -47.19 61.75
C ILE A 550 21.81 -47.54 63.15
N GLY A 551 20.78 -48.36 63.24
CA GLY A 551 20.26 -48.96 64.46
C GLY A 551 20.95 -50.27 64.82
N LEU A 552 21.27 -50.45 66.10
CA LEU A 552 21.96 -51.59 66.66
C LEU A 552 21.06 -52.30 67.68
N SER A 553 20.96 -53.58 67.59
CA SER A 553 20.18 -54.35 68.53
C SER A 553 20.75 -55.79 68.71
N VAL A 554 20.57 -56.34 69.85
CA VAL A 554 20.90 -57.78 70.10
C VAL A 554 19.66 -58.59 69.75
N VAL A 555 19.83 -59.57 68.86
CA VAL A 555 18.75 -60.49 68.42
C VAL A 555 18.66 -61.70 69.32
N SER A 556 19.82 -62.27 69.65
CA SER A 556 19.87 -63.46 70.46
C SER A 556 21.18 -63.56 71.19
N GLN A 557 21.16 -64.26 72.33
CA GLN A 557 22.31 -64.65 73.12
C GLN A 557 22.15 -66.10 73.51
N THR A 558 23.17 -66.98 73.31
CA THR A 558 23.06 -68.43 73.50
C THR A 558 23.43 -68.91 74.89
N ALA A 559 24.14 -68.09 75.67
CA ALA A 559 24.52 -68.44 77.01
C ALA A 559 23.74 -67.60 78.06
N SER A 560 24.10 -67.71 79.31
CA SER A 560 23.42 -67.14 80.46
C SER A 560 22.64 -65.83 80.23
N PRO A 561 21.36 -65.80 80.65
CA PRO A 561 20.58 -64.60 80.52
C PRO A 561 21.08 -63.45 81.43
N ARG A 562 22.08 -63.66 82.23
CA ARG A 562 22.65 -62.64 83.11
C ARG A 562 23.77 -61.80 82.48
N TRP A 563 24.30 -62.21 81.30
CA TRP A 563 25.28 -61.37 80.63
C TRP A 563 24.61 -60.17 80.02
N GLY A 564 25.02 -59.01 80.55
CA GLY A 564 24.52 -57.77 80.02
C GLY A 564 25.17 -57.45 78.67
N THR A 565 24.40 -56.88 77.78
CA THR A 565 24.90 -56.39 76.48
C THR A 565 24.53 -54.94 76.28
N SER A 566 25.43 -54.12 75.81
CA SER A 566 25.24 -52.75 75.44
C SER A 566 26.09 -52.44 74.20
N PHE A 567 25.71 -51.38 73.48
CA PHE A 567 26.51 -50.79 72.41
C PHE A 567 27.10 -49.50 72.88
N GLU A 568 28.35 -49.25 72.59
CA GLU A 568 29.06 -48.03 72.95
C GLU A 568 29.87 -47.48 71.79
N THR A 569 30.10 -46.17 71.83
CA THR A 569 31.07 -45.50 70.96
C THR A 569 32.51 -45.89 71.40
N GLU A 570 33.51 -45.46 70.63
CA GLU A 570 34.91 -45.61 70.98
C GLU A 570 35.23 -45.00 72.37
N ASP A 571 34.63 -43.89 72.68
CA ASP A 571 34.76 -43.14 73.92
C ASP A 571 33.96 -43.75 75.08
N GLY A 572 33.28 -44.90 74.88
CA GLY A 572 32.53 -45.62 75.91
C GLY A 572 31.16 -45.01 76.24
N MET A 573 30.56 -44.19 75.35
CA MET A 573 29.22 -43.70 75.55
C MET A 573 28.17 -44.72 75.01
N PRO A 574 27.18 -45.06 75.82
CA PRO A 574 26.17 -46.01 75.41
C PRO A 574 25.29 -45.42 74.29
N MET A 575 24.97 -46.35 73.36
CA MET A 575 24.16 -45.98 72.19
C MET A 575 23.28 -47.12 71.71
N THR A 576 22.26 -46.84 70.91
CA THR A 576 21.41 -47.77 70.20
C THR A 576 21.34 -47.49 68.72
N GLU A 577 21.86 -46.37 68.32
CA GLU A 577 21.93 -45.90 66.96
C GLU A 577 23.09 -44.93 66.75
N ILE A 578 23.62 -44.90 65.56
CA ILE A 578 24.68 -43.97 65.17
C ILE A 578 24.52 -43.56 63.73
N ASP A 579 24.82 -42.27 63.47
CA ASP A 579 24.92 -41.77 62.12
C ASP A 579 26.28 -42.07 61.51
N VAL A 580 26.28 -42.66 60.33
CA VAL A 580 27.49 -42.95 59.57
C VAL A 580 27.49 -42.09 58.30
N ASP A 581 28.47 -41.23 58.17
CA ASP A 581 28.63 -40.40 57.03
C ASP A 581 28.89 -41.21 55.76
N PRO A 582 28.51 -40.71 54.58
CA PRO A 582 28.67 -41.41 53.31
C PRO A 582 30.15 -41.72 53.05
N GLN A 583 30.44 -42.93 52.51
CA GLN A 583 31.77 -43.36 52.12
C GLN A 583 32.77 -43.34 53.30
N THR A 584 32.26 -43.57 54.53
CA THR A 584 33.06 -43.64 55.72
C THR A 584 32.83 -44.96 56.53
N THR A 585 33.78 -45.27 57.33
CA THR A 585 33.67 -46.37 58.32
C THR A 585 33.60 -45.80 59.71
N THR A 586 32.65 -46.28 60.50
CA THR A 586 32.53 -45.93 61.93
C THR A 586 32.56 -47.20 62.74
N THR A 587 33.51 -47.30 63.69
CA THR A 587 33.62 -48.42 64.59
C THR A 587 32.77 -48.19 65.84
N VAL A 588 31.91 -49.14 66.13
CA VAL A 588 31.12 -49.19 67.38
C VAL A 588 31.49 -50.48 68.12
N TYR A 589 31.20 -50.51 69.37
CA TYR A 589 31.58 -51.67 70.21
C TYR A 589 30.33 -52.30 70.81
N LEU A 590 30.19 -53.64 70.60
CA LEU A 590 29.36 -54.48 71.46
C LEU A 590 30.12 -54.74 72.76
N VAL A 591 29.60 -54.27 73.87
CA VAL A 591 30.11 -54.50 75.18
C VAL A 591 29.32 -55.63 75.82
N VAL A 592 30.01 -56.70 76.23
CA VAL A 592 29.42 -57.87 76.91
C VAL A 592 29.96 -57.86 78.35
N SER A 593 29.08 -57.64 79.31
CA SER A 593 29.41 -57.68 80.72
C SER A 593 29.23 -59.10 81.25
N ILE A 594 30.34 -59.78 81.55
CA ILE A 594 30.34 -61.13 82.05
C ILE A 594 29.94 -61.12 83.52
N ASP A 595 28.91 -61.87 83.90
CA ASP A 595 28.47 -61.92 85.30
C ASP A 595 29.58 -62.48 86.21
N GLY A 596 29.74 -61.95 87.42
CA GLY A 596 30.77 -62.31 88.40
C GLY A 596 30.59 -63.67 89.05
N GLU A 597 29.50 -64.35 88.84
CA GLU A 597 29.19 -65.64 89.44
C GLU A 597 29.31 -66.83 88.45
N GLU A 598 29.71 -66.59 87.20
CA GLU A 598 29.75 -67.62 86.16
C GLU A 598 31.04 -68.44 86.14
N GLU A 599 30.91 -69.76 85.97
CA GLU A 599 32.05 -70.70 85.67
C GLU A 599 32.35 -70.61 84.18
N LEU A 600 33.35 -71.26 83.67
CA LEU A 600 33.76 -71.30 82.28
C LEU A 600 32.58 -71.59 81.33
N GLU A 601 32.11 -70.56 80.63
CA GLU A 601 30.99 -70.61 79.70
C GLU A 601 31.30 -69.85 78.37
N ASN A 602 30.73 -70.30 77.27
CA ASN A 602 30.81 -69.65 75.96
C ASN A 602 29.47 -69.10 75.61
N SER A 603 29.45 -67.84 75.28
CA SER A 603 28.23 -67.15 74.78
C SER A 603 28.40 -66.65 73.34
N ARG A 604 27.44 -66.94 72.52
CA ARG A 604 27.33 -66.31 71.19
C ARG A 604 26.25 -65.24 71.25
N VAL A 605 26.64 -64.02 70.90
CA VAL A 605 25.73 -62.88 70.76
C VAL A 605 25.54 -62.63 69.30
N THR A 606 24.28 -62.60 68.87
CA THR A 606 23.92 -62.18 67.51
C THR A 606 23.44 -60.74 67.56
N VAL A 607 24.13 -59.90 66.86
CA VAL A 607 23.82 -58.48 66.73
C VAL A 607 23.10 -58.21 65.40
N ARG A 608 22.06 -57.48 65.47
CA ARG A 608 21.34 -56.93 64.27
C ARG A 608 21.71 -55.51 64.05
N VAL A 609 22.15 -55.24 62.83
CA VAL A 609 22.44 -53.92 62.33
C VAL A 609 21.42 -53.61 61.25
N ARG A 610 20.77 -52.45 61.36
CA ARG A 610 19.74 -52.00 60.44
C ARG A 610 19.96 -50.53 60.00
N ASN A 611 20.00 -50.32 58.73
CA ASN A 611 19.91 -48.96 58.21
C ASN A 611 18.45 -48.48 58.32
N LYS A 612 18.18 -47.43 59.13
CA LYS A 612 16.86 -46.91 59.38
C LYS A 612 16.36 -46.01 58.25
N ASP A 613 17.28 -45.46 57.48
CA ASP A 613 16.99 -44.51 56.41
C ASP A 613 16.80 -45.19 55.06
N ASP A 614 17.18 -46.48 54.94
CA ASP A 614 16.89 -47.27 53.76
C ASP A 614 15.54 -47.99 53.89
N PRO A 615 14.47 -47.56 53.15
CA PRO A 615 13.18 -48.20 53.22
C PRO A 615 13.15 -49.63 52.71
N ASN A 616 14.19 -50.07 51.95
CA ASN A 616 14.34 -51.37 51.37
C ASN A 616 15.50 -52.16 52.06
N GLY A 617 16.13 -51.57 53.06
CA GLY A 617 17.28 -52.14 53.75
C GLY A 617 16.93 -53.41 54.46
N GLN A 618 17.72 -54.47 54.23
CA GLN A 618 17.62 -55.77 54.95
C GLN A 618 18.39 -55.64 56.26
N ASP A 619 17.78 -56.21 57.33
CA ASP A 619 18.50 -56.43 58.58
C ASP A 619 19.69 -57.33 58.32
N ARG A 620 20.86 -56.99 58.85
CA ARG A 620 22.06 -57.79 58.79
C ARG A 620 22.37 -58.22 60.19
N ASP A 621 22.46 -59.60 60.35
CA ASP A 621 22.72 -60.24 61.63
C ASP A 621 24.12 -60.85 61.66
#